data_ec03db108081a9b7fa19f2f27e9e7628
#
_entry.id   ec03db108081a9b7fa19f2f27e9e7628
#
_cell.length_a   1.000
_cell.length_b   1.000
_cell.length_c   1.000
_cell.angle_alpha   90.00
_cell.angle_beta   90.00
_cell.angle_gamma   90.00
#
_symmetry.space_group_name_H-M   'P 1'
#
loop_
_entity.id
_entity.type
_entity.pdbx_description
1 polymer ?
#
loop_
_entity_poly.entity_id
_entity_poly.type
_entity_poly.pdbx_seq_one_letter_code
_entity_poly.pdbx_strand_id
1 'polypeptide(L)'
;MPPLTKEALRQEILSRKQAGDLPDAGRTAERLRKLTPYRKALCVLCSPARELQQVRLNTLADGKKLLLPTPFLQKGFLFLDPRGISPSKRLKAVQPHPGNPFAARPPYQKPLAPPVDLIVSDAVAAARDGSLLGDGRGHLDLQVAALRELRWLHPAVQIVVVLDDDSVLEALPVEAYDVRAHWIVTPSAAVRTSCIEPPGATILWERLDRKTVRRNDVLFHLRGRSIDKRT
;
A
#
# COMPACT_ATOMS: atom_id res chain seq x y z
N MET A 1 12.40 25.29 -19.61
CA MET A 1 11.26 24.36 -19.62
C MET A 1 10.49 24.52 -18.31
N PRO A 2 9.16 24.60 -18.31
CA PRO A 2 8.42 24.61 -17.07
C PRO A 2 8.73 23.32 -16.29
N PRO A 3 8.74 23.35 -14.94
CA PRO A 3 9.00 22.16 -14.14
C PRO A 3 7.93 21.11 -14.46
N LEU A 4 8.37 19.88 -14.70
CA LEU A 4 7.47 18.77 -15.00
C LEU A 4 6.57 18.54 -13.76
N THR A 5 5.29 18.79 -13.90
CA THR A 5 4.33 18.54 -12.81
C THR A 5 4.07 17.03 -12.67
N LYS A 6 3.75 16.58 -11.45
CA LYS A 6 3.34 15.17 -11.22
C LYS A 6 2.24 14.73 -12.17
N GLU A 7 1.29 15.63 -12.49
CA GLU A 7 0.16 15.30 -13.36
C GLU A 7 0.61 15.09 -14.81
N ALA A 8 1.43 16.00 -15.37
CA ALA A 8 1.95 15.87 -16.72
C ALA A 8 2.78 14.58 -16.89
N LEU A 9 3.65 14.30 -15.91
CA LEU A 9 4.46 13.09 -15.92
C LEU A 9 3.61 11.82 -15.83
N ARG A 10 2.56 11.84 -15.01
CA ARG A 10 1.63 10.71 -14.89
C ARG A 10 0.90 10.43 -16.20
N GLN A 11 0.40 11.46 -16.88
CA GLN A 11 -0.27 11.33 -18.16
C GLN A 11 0.69 10.78 -19.23
N GLU A 12 1.92 11.27 -19.26
CA GLU A 12 2.94 10.79 -20.19
C GLU A 12 3.24 9.30 -19.98
N ILE A 13 3.48 8.86 -18.75
CA ILE A 13 3.79 7.45 -18.45
C ILE A 13 2.58 6.56 -18.74
N LEU A 14 1.38 6.97 -18.33
CA LEU A 14 0.17 6.19 -18.58
C LEU A 14 -0.18 6.07 -20.06
N SER A 15 0.13 7.08 -20.87
CA SER A 15 -0.08 7.02 -22.32
C SER A 15 0.86 6.04 -23.04
N ARG A 16 2.04 5.78 -22.46
CA ARG A 16 3.02 4.80 -22.98
C ARG A 16 2.67 3.37 -22.60
N LYS A 17 1.97 3.17 -21.48
CA LYS A 17 1.54 1.84 -21.05
C LYS A 17 0.37 1.39 -21.91
N GLN A 18 0.56 0.35 -22.72
CA GLN A 18 -0.52 -0.28 -23.46
C GLN A 18 -1.47 -0.98 -22.47
N ALA A 19 -2.75 -0.82 -22.66
CA ALA A 19 -3.77 -1.51 -21.87
C ALA A 19 -3.64 -3.02 -22.10
N GLY A 20 -3.07 -3.74 -21.16
CA GLY A 20 -2.91 -5.20 -21.25
C GLY A 20 -1.56 -5.75 -20.81
N ASP A 21 -0.52 -4.94 -20.81
CA ASP A 21 0.80 -5.37 -20.30
C ASP A 21 0.77 -5.37 -18.76
N LEU A 22 0.26 -6.48 -18.23
CA LEU A 22 0.56 -6.81 -16.83
C LEU A 22 2.04 -7.23 -16.81
N PRO A 23 2.88 -6.57 -16.03
CA PRO A 23 4.23 -7.04 -15.81
C PRO A 23 4.16 -8.51 -15.40
N ASP A 24 5.23 -9.27 -15.62
CA ASP A 24 5.33 -10.67 -15.19
C ASP A 24 5.11 -10.76 -13.66
N ALA A 25 3.82 -10.68 -13.28
CA ALA A 25 3.38 -10.57 -11.89
C ALA A 25 3.88 -11.75 -11.06
N GLY A 26 4.03 -12.92 -11.70
CA GLY A 26 4.58 -14.11 -11.06
C GLY A 26 6.05 -13.93 -10.71
N ARG A 27 6.86 -13.47 -11.65
CA ARG A 27 8.30 -13.26 -11.47
C ARG A 27 8.57 -12.15 -10.45
N THR A 28 7.83 -11.06 -10.52
CA THR A 28 7.93 -9.95 -9.58
C THR A 28 7.54 -10.38 -8.16
N ALA A 29 6.46 -11.14 -8.01
CA ALA A 29 6.05 -11.67 -6.71
C ALA A 29 7.07 -12.63 -6.10
N GLU A 30 7.70 -13.51 -6.91
CA GLU A 30 8.76 -14.39 -6.45
C GLU A 30 10.04 -13.63 -6.07
N ARG A 31 10.37 -12.56 -6.80
CA ARG A 31 11.49 -11.68 -6.45
C ARG A 31 11.24 -10.98 -5.11
N LEU A 32 10.03 -10.47 -4.91
CA LEU A 32 9.62 -9.86 -3.64
C LEU A 32 9.72 -10.85 -2.47
N ARG A 33 9.31 -12.12 -2.65
CA ARG A 33 9.44 -13.17 -1.62
C ARG A 33 10.87 -13.39 -1.12
N LYS A 34 11.88 -13.13 -1.97
CA LYS A 34 13.29 -13.28 -1.63
C LYS A 34 13.84 -12.13 -0.78
N LEU A 35 13.14 -10.99 -0.73
CA LEU A 35 13.58 -9.84 0.07
C LEU A 35 13.58 -10.16 1.56
N THR A 36 14.62 -9.70 2.23
CA THR A 36 14.73 -9.84 3.69
C THR A 36 13.52 -9.24 4.44
N PRO A 37 13.02 -8.03 4.11
CA PRO A 37 11.84 -7.50 4.78
C PRO A 37 10.60 -8.37 4.56
N TYR A 38 10.38 -8.94 3.37
CA TYR A 38 9.26 -9.85 3.15
C TYR A 38 9.42 -11.14 3.97
N ARG A 39 10.61 -11.74 3.97
CA ARG A 39 10.86 -13.00 4.71
C ARG A 39 10.63 -12.84 6.20
N LYS A 40 11.00 -11.72 6.78
CA LYS A 40 10.83 -11.41 8.22
C LYS A 40 9.41 -10.94 8.57
N ALA A 41 8.63 -10.45 7.60
CA ALA A 41 7.31 -9.91 7.85
C ALA A 41 6.36 -10.95 8.47
N LEU A 42 5.60 -10.51 9.46
CA LEU A 42 4.51 -11.25 10.09
C LEU A 42 3.14 -10.79 9.59
N CYS A 43 3.02 -9.49 9.30
CA CYS A 43 1.79 -8.88 8.80
C CYS A 43 2.10 -7.94 7.63
N VAL A 44 1.55 -8.26 6.47
CA VAL A 44 1.76 -7.52 5.23
C VAL A 44 0.49 -6.76 4.89
N LEU A 45 0.58 -5.42 4.74
CA LEU A 45 -0.44 -4.68 3.99
C LEU A 45 -0.10 -4.79 2.51
N CYS A 46 -1.07 -5.19 1.69
CA CYS A 46 -0.88 -5.27 0.24
C CYS A 46 -1.99 -4.49 -0.48
N SER A 47 -1.59 -3.64 -1.43
CA SER A 47 -2.53 -2.90 -2.29
C SER A 47 -3.54 -3.85 -2.98
N PRO A 48 -4.78 -3.38 -3.23
CA PRO A 48 -5.81 -4.16 -3.93
C PRO A 48 -5.55 -4.29 -5.43
N ALA A 49 -4.54 -3.65 -5.99
CA ALA A 49 -4.19 -3.68 -7.40
C ALA A 49 -4.13 -5.12 -7.93
N ARG A 50 -4.59 -5.32 -9.18
CA ARG A 50 -4.69 -6.64 -9.81
C ARG A 50 -3.32 -7.30 -9.93
N GLU A 51 -2.30 -6.53 -10.26
CA GLU A 51 -0.90 -6.92 -10.42
C GLU A 51 -0.31 -7.55 -9.15
N LEU A 52 -0.83 -7.15 -7.99
CA LEU A 52 -0.39 -7.65 -6.69
C LEU A 52 -1.18 -8.87 -6.18
N GLN A 53 -2.07 -9.44 -6.99
CA GLN A 53 -2.84 -10.62 -6.58
C GLN A 53 -1.92 -11.79 -6.20
N GLN A 54 -0.85 -12.04 -6.98
CA GLN A 54 0.09 -13.11 -6.68
C GLN A 54 0.86 -12.84 -5.37
N VAL A 55 1.21 -11.60 -5.09
CA VAL A 55 1.84 -11.20 -3.82
C VAL A 55 0.91 -11.52 -2.64
N ARG A 56 -0.39 -11.20 -2.76
CA ARG A 56 -1.39 -11.50 -1.73
C ARG A 56 -1.54 -13.01 -1.51
N LEU A 57 -1.55 -13.79 -2.59
CA LEU A 57 -1.58 -15.27 -2.52
C LEU A 57 -0.35 -15.82 -1.82
N ASN A 58 0.84 -15.36 -2.22
CA ASN A 58 2.10 -15.76 -1.61
C ASN A 58 2.13 -15.42 -0.11
N THR A 59 1.62 -14.24 0.27
CA THR A 59 1.54 -13.80 1.67
C THR A 59 0.77 -14.80 2.54
N LEU A 60 -0.42 -15.22 2.09
CA LEU A 60 -1.20 -16.24 2.81
C LEU A 60 -0.56 -17.63 2.72
N ALA A 61 0.08 -17.99 1.60
CA ALA A 61 0.75 -19.26 1.42
C ALA A 61 1.95 -19.42 2.35
N ASP A 62 2.67 -18.32 2.60
CA ASP A 62 3.83 -18.26 3.48
C ASP A 62 3.45 -18.11 4.97
N GLY A 63 2.17 -18.27 5.31
CA GLY A 63 1.70 -18.22 6.69
C GLY A 63 1.67 -16.82 7.31
N LYS A 64 1.79 -15.76 6.49
CA LYS A 64 1.79 -14.38 6.95
C LYS A 64 0.37 -13.82 7.00
N LYS A 65 0.08 -12.96 7.96
CA LYS A 65 -1.18 -12.22 8.01
C LYS A 65 -1.21 -11.17 6.92
N LEU A 66 -2.39 -10.98 6.33
CA LEU A 66 -2.59 -10.06 5.22
C LEU A 66 -3.63 -9.02 5.61
N LEU A 67 -3.25 -7.75 5.49
CA LEU A 67 -4.15 -6.62 5.61
C LEU A 67 -4.44 -6.06 4.22
N LEU A 68 -5.71 -6.00 3.83
CA LEU A 68 -6.16 -5.48 2.54
C LEU A 68 -6.96 -4.20 2.76
N PRO A 69 -6.59 -3.08 2.13
CA PRO A 69 -7.46 -1.91 2.10
C PRO A 69 -8.66 -2.22 1.18
N THR A 70 -9.85 -1.83 1.62
CA THR A 70 -11.01 -1.81 0.72
C THR A 70 -10.88 -0.64 -0.25
N PRO A 71 -11.55 -0.67 -1.42
CA PRO A 71 -11.50 0.45 -2.36
C PRO A 71 -11.76 1.78 -1.65
N PHE A 72 -10.85 2.74 -1.83
CA PHE A 72 -10.88 4.07 -1.19
C PHE A 72 -11.02 4.06 0.35
N LEU A 73 -10.66 2.96 1.01
CA LEU A 73 -10.85 2.72 2.45
C LEU A 73 -12.31 2.89 2.91
N GLN A 74 -13.29 2.82 2.02
CA GLN A 74 -14.71 3.05 2.35
C GLN A 74 -15.19 2.17 3.51
N LYS A 75 -14.77 0.92 3.52
CA LYS A 75 -15.04 -0.06 4.58
C LYS A 75 -13.78 -0.44 5.36
N GLY A 76 -12.78 0.43 5.35
CA GLY A 76 -11.54 0.27 6.08
C GLY A 76 -10.66 -0.87 5.56
N PHE A 77 -10.11 -1.61 6.49
CA PHE A 77 -9.17 -2.68 6.23
C PHE A 77 -9.79 -4.05 6.51
N LEU A 78 -9.47 -5.01 5.65
CA LEU A 78 -9.80 -6.42 5.78
C LEU A 78 -8.56 -7.18 6.29
N PHE A 79 -8.70 -7.91 7.38
CA PHE A 79 -7.62 -8.68 7.99
C PHE A 79 -7.83 -10.17 7.76
N LEU A 80 -6.85 -10.83 7.16
CA LEU A 80 -6.87 -12.25 6.85
C LEU A 80 -5.80 -13.00 7.65
N ASP A 81 -6.23 -13.96 8.43
CA ASP A 81 -5.33 -14.90 9.13
C ASP A 81 -5.26 -16.19 8.30
N PRO A 82 -4.07 -16.57 7.76
CA PRO A 82 -3.93 -17.75 6.93
C PRO A 82 -4.33 -19.05 7.62
N ARG A 83 -4.30 -19.12 8.96
CA ARG A 83 -4.67 -20.30 9.73
C ARG A 83 -6.14 -20.68 9.57
N GLY A 84 -7.01 -19.70 9.32
CA GLY A 84 -8.45 -19.91 9.08
C GLY A 84 -8.83 -20.12 7.61
N ILE A 85 -7.85 -20.15 6.67
CA ILE A 85 -8.11 -20.15 5.24
C ILE A 85 -7.45 -21.35 4.57
N SER A 86 -8.25 -22.34 4.16
CA SER A 86 -7.74 -23.50 3.43
C SER A 86 -7.07 -23.10 2.10
N PRO A 87 -6.06 -23.83 1.64
CA PRO A 87 -5.33 -23.52 0.40
C PRO A 87 -6.24 -23.32 -0.81
N SER A 88 -7.28 -24.13 -0.98
CA SER A 88 -8.25 -24.04 -2.08
C SER A 88 -9.10 -22.77 -2.07
N LYS A 89 -9.23 -22.10 -0.92
CA LYS A 89 -10.02 -20.88 -0.74
C LYS A 89 -9.19 -19.59 -0.84
N ARG A 90 -7.86 -19.68 -0.85
CA ARG A 90 -6.98 -18.51 -0.81
C ARG A 90 -7.22 -17.55 -1.98
N LEU A 91 -7.46 -18.05 -3.19
CA LEU A 91 -7.74 -17.21 -4.35
C LEU A 91 -8.99 -16.32 -4.15
N LYS A 92 -10.03 -16.85 -3.52
CA LYS A 92 -11.22 -16.07 -3.16
C LYS A 92 -10.93 -15.12 -1.98
N ALA A 93 -10.16 -15.59 -1.01
CA ALA A 93 -9.85 -14.83 0.19
C ALA A 93 -9.01 -13.55 -0.09
N VAL A 94 -8.13 -13.57 -1.08
CA VAL A 94 -7.28 -12.41 -1.41
C VAL A 94 -7.98 -11.34 -2.24
N GLN A 95 -9.28 -11.49 -2.51
CA GLN A 95 -10.03 -10.46 -3.24
C GLN A 95 -10.38 -9.29 -2.31
N PRO A 96 -10.11 -8.03 -2.73
CA PRO A 96 -10.31 -6.84 -1.89
C PRO A 96 -11.80 -6.41 -1.87
N HIS A 97 -12.70 -7.35 -1.65
CA HIS A 97 -14.13 -7.09 -1.64
C HIS A 97 -14.63 -6.81 -0.22
N PRO A 98 -15.41 -5.75 0.04
CA PRO A 98 -15.91 -5.42 1.38
C PRO A 98 -16.70 -6.53 2.09
N GLY A 99 -17.37 -7.39 1.33
CA GLY A 99 -18.11 -8.56 1.83
C GLY A 99 -17.28 -9.86 1.83
N ASN A 100 -15.95 -9.78 1.89
CA ASN A 100 -15.07 -10.95 1.90
C ASN A 100 -15.35 -11.83 3.14
N PRO A 101 -15.86 -13.07 2.98
CA PRO A 101 -16.26 -13.90 4.12
C PRO A 101 -15.09 -14.49 4.90
N PHE A 102 -13.86 -14.39 4.38
CA PHE A 102 -12.64 -14.89 5.00
C PHE A 102 -11.94 -13.82 5.83
N ALA A 103 -12.36 -12.56 5.72
CA ALA A 103 -11.70 -11.44 6.37
C ALA A 103 -12.42 -11.00 7.64
N ALA A 104 -11.66 -10.75 8.68
CA ALA A 104 -12.11 -10.01 9.84
C ALA A 104 -11.95 -8.50 9.63
N ARG A 105 -12.71 -7.69 10.37
CA ARG A 105 -12.53 -6.24 10.46
C ARG A 105 -11.97 -5.91 11.83
N PRO A 106 -10.69 -5.58 11.94
CA PRO A 106 -10.10 -5.26 13.24
C PRO A 106 -10.75 -3.98 13.80
N PRO A 107 -11.09 -3.96 15.08
CA PRO A 107 -11.64 -2.76 15.72
C PRO A 107 -10.59 -1.66 15.80
N TYR A 108 -10.91 -0.46 15.32
CA TYR A 108 -9.98 0.68 15.25
C TYR A 108 -9.50 1.18 16.62
N GLN A 109 -10.19 0.81 17.70
CA GLN A 109 -9.85 1.19 19.07
C GLN A 109 -8.72 0.34 19.66
N LYS A 110 -8.40 -0.79 19.02
CA LYS A 110 -7.37 -1.72 19.49
C LYS A 110 -6.16 -1.71 18.57
N PRO A 111 -4.94 -1.90 19.09
CA PRO A 111 -3.78 -2.12 18.25
C PRO A 111 -3.94 -3.41 17.45
N LEU A 112 -3.38 -3.41 16.24
CA LEU A 112 -3.32 -4.61 15.41
C LEU A 112 -2.22 -5.54 15.92
N ALA A 113 -2.51 -6.84 16.02
CA ALA A 113 -1.57 -7.85 16.49
C ALA A 113 -1.45 -9.04 15.50
N PRO A 114 -0.29 -9.23 14.88
CA PRO A 114 0.88 -8.35 14.89
C PRO A 114 0.62 -7.03 14.13
N PRO A 115 1.38 -5.97 14.40
CA PRO A 115 1.33 -4.74 13.62
C PRO A 115 1.83 -4.98 12.19
N VAL A 116 1.45 -4.10 11.27
CA VAL A 116 1.95 -4.14 9.88
C VAL A 116 3.44 -3.81 9.87
N ASP A 117 4.24 -4.73 9.43
CA ASP A 117 5.70 -4.60 9.33
C ASP A 117 6.21 -4.52 7.88
N LEU A 118 5.35 -4.82 6.91
CA LEU A 118 5.62 -4.62 5.49
C LEU A 118 4.39 -4.05 4.77
N ILE A 119 4.63 -3.05 3.94
CA ILE A 119 3.62 -2.51 3.02
C ILE A 119 4.09 -2.81 1.60
N VAL A 120 3.22 -3.42 0.80
CA VAL A 120 3.44 -3.67 -0.63
C VAL A 120 2.40 -2.91 -1.43
N SER A 121 2.85 -2.00 -2.27
CA SER A 121 1.99 -1.18 -3.11
C SER A 121 2.45 -1.21 -4.57
N ASP A 122 1.56 -0.82 -5.45
CA ASP A 122 1.84 -0.44 -6.83
C ASP A 122 2.12 1.06 -6.92
N ALA A 123 2.73 1.48 -8.02
CA ALA A 123 2.90 2.88 -8.39
C ALA A 123 2.95 3.03 -9.92
N VAL A 124 2.72 4.24 -10.41
CA VAL A 124 2.89 4.58 -11.83
C VAL A 124 4.36 4.67 -12.18
N ALA A 125 5.17 5.26 -11.29
CA ALA A 125 6.62 5.30 -11.38
C ALA A 125 7.26 5.41 -9.99
N ALA A 126 8.55 5.12 -9.91
CA ALA A 126 9.37 5.31 -8.72
C ALA A 126 10.77 5.79 -9.09
N ALA A 127 11.44 6.50 -8.20
CA ALA A 127 12.83 6.89 -8.34
C ALA A 127 13.73 6.21 -7.30
N ARG A 128 15.04 6.17 -7.58
CA ARG A 128 16.02 5.48 -6.72
C ARG A 128 16.15 6.07 -5.31
N ASP A 129 15.71 7.32 -5.11
CA ASP A 129 15.63 7.95 -3.80
C ASP A 129 14.42 7.51 -2.97
N GLY A 130 13.57 6.66 -3.53
CA GLY A 130 12.34 6.17 -2.92
C GLY A 130 11.12 7.01 -3.25
N SER A 131 11.24 8.10 -3.99
CA SER A 131 10.11 8.91 -4.42
C SER A 131 9.14 8.11 -5.27
N LEU A 132 7.84 8.37 -5.13
CA LEU A 132 6.77 7.64 -5.81
C LEU A 132 5.86 8.59 -6.59
N LEU A 133 5.41 8.10 -7.73
CA LEU A 133 4.31 8.68 -8.50
C LEU A 133 3.14 7.70 -8.49
N GLY A 134 2.14 7.97 -7.67
CA GLY A 134 0.90 7.19 -7.64
C GLY A 134 -0.10 7.63 -8.71
N ASP A 135 -1.31 7.08 -8.64
CA ASP A 135 -2.44 7.38 -9.54
C ASP A 135 -3.05 8.79 -9.37
N GLY A 136 -2.49 9.62 -8.50
CA GLY A 136 -2.96 10.98 -8.20
C GLY A 136 -4.05 11.07 -7.14
N ARG A 137 -4.48 9.96 -6.59
CA ARG A 137 -5.54 9.91 -5.56
C ARG A 137 -5.01 9.84 -4.12
N GLY A 138 -3.70 9.74 -3.95
CA GLY A 138 -3.05 9.68 -2.63
C GLY A 138 -3.43 8.45 -1.80
N HIS A 139 -3.74 7.33 -2.47
CA HIS A 139 -4.22 6.14 -1.78
C HIS A 139 -3.19 5.57 -0.80
N LEU A 140 -1.93 5.46 -1.22
CA LEU A 140 -0.86 4.93 -0.36
C LEU A 140 -0.62 5.87 0.82
N ASP A 141 -0.50 7.17 0.57
CA ASP A 141 -0.27 8.18 1.60
C ASP A 141 -1.37 8.14 2.66
N LEU A 142 -2.63 8.08 2.22
CA LEU A 142 -3.80 8.00 3.12
C LEU A 142 -3.80 6.69 3.93
N GLN A 143 -3.46 5.55 3.30
CA GLN A 143 -3.39 4.26 3.99
C GLN A 143 -2.30 4.28 5.06
N VAL A 144 -1.10 4.75 4.74
CA VAL A 144 0.02 4.84 5.68
C VAL A 144 -0.32 5.79 6.83
N ALA A 145 -0.88 6.97 6.52
CA ALA A 145 -1.30 7.95 7.52
C ALA A 145 -2.37 7.37 8.45
N ALA A 146 -3.38 6.69 7.90
CA ALA A 146 -4.44 6.05 8.68
C ALA A 146 -3.89 4.95 9.61
N LEU A 147 -3.03 4.08 9.10
CA LEU A 147 -2.40 3.02 9.91
C LEU A 147 -1.54 3.58 11.04
N ARG A 148 -0.83 4.68 10.77
CA ARG A 148 -0.04 5.38 11.78
C ARG A 148 -0.91 5.94 12.91
N GLU A 149 -1.98 6.63 12.57
CA GLU A 149 -2.95 7.17 13.53
C GLU A 149 -3.65 6.06 14.36
N LEU A 150 -3.92 4.92 13.73
CA LEU A 150 -4.47 3.74 14.40
C LEU A 150 -3.44 3.02 15.28
N ARG A 151 -2.15 3.35 15.18
CA ARG A 151 -1.03 2.64 15.82
C ARG A 151 -0.93 1.19 15.36
N TRP A 152 -1.21 0.94 14.09
CA TRP A 152 -1.15 -0.38 13.48
C TRP A 152 0.15 -0.66 12.73
N LEU A 153 1.05 0.33 12.61
CA LEU A 153 2.37 0.17 12.00
C LEU A 153 3.41 -0.27 13.01
N HIS A 154 4.25 -1.21 12.60
CA HIS A 154 5.50 -1.51 13.30
C HIS A 154 6.48 -0.32 13.17
N PRO A 155 7.25 0.04 14.21
CA PRO A 155 8.20 1.17 14.13
C PRO A 155 9.22 1.04 12.98
N ALA A 156 9.63 -0.19 12.64
CA ALA A 156 10.55 -0.48 11.54
C ALA A 156 9.83 -0.95 10.26
N VAL A 157 8.59 -0.52 10.03
CA VAL A 157 7.84 -0.89 8.83
C VAL A 157 8.59 -0.48 7.58
N GLN A 158 8.60 -1.37 6.57
CA GLN A 158 9.20 -1.11 5.26
C GLN A 158 8.13 -1.01 4.19
N ILE A 159 8.37 -0.16 3.20
CA ILE A 159 7.52 -0.04 2.02
C ILE A 159 8.25 -0.57 0.81
N VAL A 160 7.62 -1.49 0.12
CA VAL A 160 8.05 -2.04 -1.17
C VAL A 160 7.06 -1.60 -2.22
N VAL A 161 7.54 -1.00 -3.30
CA VAL A 161 6.72 -0.71 -4.47
C VAL A 161 7.03 -1.69 -5.59
N VAL A 162 5.97 -2.13 -6.26
CA VAL A 162 6.04 -3.05 -7.40
C VAL A 162 5.61 -2.30 -8.65
N LEU A 163 6.44 -2.34 -9.69
CA LEU A 163 6.20 -1.67 -10.96
C LEU A 163 7.00 -2.33 -12.11
N ASP A 164 6.79 -1.86 -13.34
CA ASP A 164 7.54 -2.29 -14.51
C ASP A 164 8.94 -1.70 -14.54
N ASP A 165 9.85 -2.36 -15.27
CA ASP A 165 11.23 -1.90 -15.40
C ASP A 165 11.33 -0.49 -15.98
N ASP A 166 10.51 -0.16 -16.98
CA ASP A 166 10.46 1.15 -17.64
C ASP A 166 9.84 2.28 -16.78
N SER A 167 9.30 1.90 -15.64
CA SER A 167 8.69 2.86 -14.69
C SER A 167 9.65 3.29 -13.58
N VAL A 168 10.90 2.84 -13.61
CA VAL A 168 11.96 3.29 -12.70
C VAL A 168 12.67 4.49 -13.33
N LEU A 169 12.51 5.65 -12.71
CA LEU A 169 13.02 6.93 -13.19
C LEU A 169 14.22 7.39 -12.36
N GLU A 170 15.00 8.34 -12.90
CA GLU A 170 16.12 8.93 -12.16
C GLU A 170 15.65 9.86 -11.03
N ALA A 171 14.63 10.67 -11.30
CA ALA A 171 14.06 11.60 -10.33
C ALA A 171 12.56 11.81 -10.55
N LEU A 172 11.87 12.13 -9.48
CA LEU A 172 10.44 12.47 -9.47
C LEU A 172 10.21 13.75 -8.68
N PRO A 173 9.21 14.58 -9.07
CA PRO A 173 8.79 15.70 -8.24
C PRO A 173 8.17 15.15 -6.94
N VAL A 174 8.61 15.70 -5.79
CA VAL A 174 8.19 15.27 -4.45
C VAL A 174 7.51 16.38 -3.69
N GLU A 175 6.59 16.01 -2.82
CA GLU A 175 5.97 16.89 -1.83
C GLU A 175 6.33 16.41 -0.41
N ALA A 176 6.33 17.31 0.55
CA ALA A 176 6.81 17.01 1.92
C ALA A 176 6.02 15.89 2.64
N TYR A 177 4.79 15.61 2.19
CA TYR A 177 3.90 14.59 2.75
C TYR A 177 3.87 13.29 1.95
N ASP A 178 4.64 13.19 0.86
CA ASP A 178 4.70 11.97 0.05
C ASP A 178 5.36 10.84 0.83
N VAL A 179 4.76 9.69 0.77
CA VAL A 179 5.37 8.44 1.25
C VAL A 179 6.49 8.03 0.30
N ARG A 180 7.61 7.57 0.86
CA ARG A 180 8.73 7.03 0.09
C ARG A 180 8.85 5.52 0.27
N ALA A 181 9.24 4.83 -0.80
CA ALA A 181 9.53 3.41 -0.75
C ALA A 181 10.96 3.13 -0.28
N HIS A 182 11.14 2.06 0.47
CA HIS A 182 12.45 1.53 0.86
C HIS A 182 13.01 0.58 -0.20
N TRP A 183 12.13 -0.03 -1.01
CA TRP A 183 12.48 -0.98 -2.05
C TRP A 183 11.61 -0.79 -3.28
N ILE A 184 12.23 -0.93 -4.43
CA ILE A 184 11.59 -1.01 -5.74
C ILE A 184 11.79 -2.43 -6.25
N VAL A 185 10.70 -3.10 -6.63
CA VAL A 185 10.73 -4.45 -7.20
C VAL A 185 10.09 -4.44 -8.58
N THR A 186 10.85 -4.89 -9.56
CA THR A 186 10.42 -5.03 -10.95
C THR A 186 10.58 -6.48 -11.42
N PRO A 187 10.11 -6.86 -12.61
CA PRO A 187 10.37 -8.19 -13.17
C PRO A 187 11.86 -8.52 -13.28
N SER A 188 12.74 -7.54 -13.54
CA SER A 188 14.18 -7.77 -13.74
C SER A 188 15.01 -7.54 -12.46
N ALA A 189 14.60 -6.66 -11.56
CA ALA A 189 15.43 -6.20 -10.43
C ALA A 189 14.68 -6.05 -9.12
N ALA A 190 15.44 -6.06 -8.02
CA ALA A 190 14.98 -5.57 -6.71
C ALA A 190 16.05 -4.60 -6.19
N VAL A 191 15.68 -3.35 -6.03
CA VAL A 191 16.59 -2.26 -5.71
C VAL A 191 16.22 -1.68 -4.36
N ARG A 192 17.18 -1.61 -3.45
CA ARG A 192 17.02 -0.84 -2.22
C ARG A 192 17.21 0.64 -2.56
N THR A 193 16.26 1.47 -2.14
CA THR A 193 16.34 2.92 -2.33
C THR A 193 17.27 3.56 -1.30
N SER A 194 17.58 4.84 -1.47
CA SER A 194 18.31 5.62 -0.46
C SER A 194 17.41 6.08 0.68
N CYS A 195 16.11 5.83 0.65
CA CYS A 195 15.20 6.14 1.74
C CYS A 195 15.48 5.23 2.95
N ILE A 196 15.84 5.84 4.07
CA ILE A 196 16.08 5.15 5.35
C ILE A 196 15.06 5.55 6.42
N GLU A 197 14.28 6.58 6.17
CA GLU A 197 13.32 7.13 7.12
C GLU A 197 12.04 6.30 7.17
N PRO A 198 11.40 6.18 8.37
CA PRO A 198 10.08 5.58 8.45
C PRO A 198 9.05 6.41 7.66
N PRO A 199 8.00 5.78 7.12
CA PRO A 199 7.00 6.46 6.30
C PRO A 199 6.38 7.66 7.03
N GLY A 200 6.60 8.86 6.51
CA GLY A 200 6.18 10.14 7.10
C GLY A 200 4.82 10.64 6.61
N ALA A 201 3.80 9.79 6.55
CA ALA A 201 2.48 10.22 6.10
C ALA A 201 1.64 10.86 7.22
N THR A 202 0.89 11.89 6.87
CA THR A 202 -0.06 12.59 7.75
C THR A 202 -1.39 12.77 7.03
N ILE A 203 -2.51 12.67 7.74
CA ILE A 203 -3.82 12.94 7.15
C ILE A 203 -4.00 14.45 7.00
N LEU A 204 -4.06 14.92 5.77
CA LEU A 204 -4.31 16.33 5.43
C LEU A 204 -5.82 16.60 5.47
N TRP A 205 -6.35 16.79 6.70
CA TRP A 205 -7.79 16.95 6.94
C TRP A 205 -8.42 18.11 6.15
N GLU A 206 -7.66 19.16 5.89
CA GLU A 206 -8.07 20.34 5.14
C GLU A 206 -8.27 20.06 3.64
N ARG A 207 -7.66 19.00 3.12
CA ARG A 207 -7.80 18.54 1.73
C ARG A 207 -8.92 17.51 1.54
N LEU A 208 -9.53 17.05 2.63
CA LEU A 208 -10.59 16.05 2.60
C LEU A 208 -11.96 16.72 2.72
N ASP A 209 -12.81 16.53 1.72
CA ASP A 209 -14.18 16.98 1.80
C ASP A 209 -15.00 16.17 2.83
N ARG A 210 -16.06 16.80 3.37
CA ARG A 210 -16.91 16.19 4.42
C ARG A 210 -17.59 14.90 3.95
N LYS A 211 -17.91 14.77 2.65
CA LYS A 211 -18.57 13.61 2.08
C LYS A 211 -17.61 12.42 2.03
N THR A 212 -16.35 12.66 1.61
CA THR A 212 -15.29 11.65 1.63
C THR A 212 -15.04 11.12 3.05
N VAL A 213 -14.93 12.01 4.04
CA VAL A 213 -14.73 11.59 5.44
C VAL A 213 -15.91 10.75 5.95
N ARG A 214 -17.16 11.15 5.67
CA ARG A 214 -18.35 10.40 6.11
C ARG A 214 -18.50 9.04 5.45
N ARG A 215 -18.02 8.87 4.24
CA ARG A 215 -18.11 7.61 3.47
C ARG A 215 -16.95 6.65 3.74
N ASN A 216 -15.96 7.09 4.48
CA ASN A 216 -14.76 6.33 4.80
C ASN A 216 -14.76 5.97 6.28
N ASP A 217 -14.98 4.70 6.61
CA ASP A 217 -15.14 4.23 7.99
C ASP A 217 -13.92 4.57 8.86
N VAL A 218 -12.71 4.51 8.29
CA VAL A 218 -11.46 4.82 9.01
C VAL A 218 -11.35 6.31 9.31
N LEU A 219 -11.55 7.15 8.27
CA LEU A 219 -11.45 8.59 8.43
C LEU A 219 -12.53 9.14 9.37
N PHE A 220 -13.74 8.60 9.29
CA PHE A 220 -14.82 8.96 10.20
C PHE A 220 -14.43 8.68 11.66
N HIS A 221 -13.90 7.48 11.92
CA HIS A 221 -13.41 7.09 13.25
C HIS A 221 -12.27 8.00 13.75
N LEU A 222 -11.26 8.25 12.91
CA LEU A 222 -10.09 9.05 13.29
C LEU A 222 -10.46 10.52 13.53
N ARG A 223 -11.40 11.08 12.77
CA ARG A 223 -11.87 12.45 12.96
C ARG A 223 -12.60 12.64 14.30
N GLY A 224 -13.43 11.66 14.71
CA GLY A 224 -14.06 11.68 16.04
C GLY A 224 -13.03 11.75 17.16
N ARG A 225 -11.98 10.92 17.11
CA ARG A 225 -10.87 10.95 18.09
C ARG A 225 -10.08 12.25 18.10
N SER A 226 -10.01 12.95 16.98
CA SER A 226 -9.26 14.21 16.86
C SER A 226 -10.00 15.38 17.52
N ILE A 227 -11.33 15.30 17.60
CA ILE A 227 -12.18 16.29 18.28
C ILE A 227 -12.09 16.10 19.80
N ASP A 228 -12.17 14.85 20.28
CA ASP A 228 -12.07 14.52 21.70
C ASP A 228 -10.72 14.87 22.35
N LYS A 229 -9.65 14.98 21.55
CA LYS A 229 -8.32 15.39 22.05
C LYS A 229 -8.13 16.92 22.18
N ARG A 230 -9.07 17.73 21.70
CA ARG A 230 -9.01 19.19 21.73
C ARG A 230 -9.94 19.82 22.78
N THR A 231 -10.71 19.00 23.48
CA THR A 231 -11.50 19.33 24.66
C THR A 231 -10.79 18.86 25.91
#